data_65b0e78f4d24e25801dd04d7a3724310
#
_entry.id   65b0e78f4d24e25801dd04d7a3724310
#
_cell.length_a   1.000
_cell.length_b   1.000
_cell.length_c   1.000
_cell.angle_alpha   90.00
_cell.angle_beta   90.00
_cell.angle_gamma   90.00
#
_symmetry.space_group_name_H-M   'P 1'
#
loop_
_entity.id
_entity.type
_entity.pdbx_description
1 polymer ?
#
loop_
_entity_poly.entity_id
_entity_poly.type
_entity_poly.pdbx_seq_one_letter_code
_entity_poly.pdbx_strand_id
1 'polypeptide(L)'
;MPLPQLTDDSKLKLEELRKHEEEELVQILAQKYGLAYADLTKIAVNTDALRLVPEKDARAAEVAPFQVNHKSVSIGIRTPNNPPAQQLTRTLESRGYKVVPHMVSQASLEHVFKYYKETSFTVETEAGVLDVSNDEIRKLIEKLTSLSATRAAIEEVL
;
A
#
# COMPACT_ATOMS: atom_id res chain seq x y z
N MET A 1 23.26 -19.78 -33.38
CA MET A 1 22.29 -18.70 -33.65
C MET A 1 22.09 -17.88 -32.39
N PRO A 2 22.32 -16.60 -32.44
CA PRO A 2 21.97 -15.79 -31.29
C PRO A 2 20.45 -15.79 -31.11
N LEU A 3 20.01 -15.95 -29.87
CA LEU A 3 18.61 -15.85 -29.53
C LEU A 3 18.11 -14.47 -29.94
N PRO A 4 16.91 -14.38 -30.56
CA PRO A 4 16.36 -13.08 -30.88
C PRO A 4 16.21 -12.28 -29.60
N GLN A 5 16.78 -11.09 -29.59
CA GLN A 5 16.60 -10.19 -28.46
C GLN A 5 15.12 -9.83 -28.38
N LEU A 6 14.55 -10.03 -27.20
CA LEU A 6 13.17 -9.63 -26.95
C LEU A 6 13.07 -8.12 -27.04
N THR A 7 12.18 -7.65 -27.89
CA THR A 7 11.86 -6.22 -27.95
C THR A 7 11.14 -5.82 -26.67
N ASP A 8 11.14 -4.55 -26.35
CA ASP A 8 10.44 -4.05 -25.16
C ASP A 8 8.96 -4.42 -25.18
N ASP A 9 8.33 -4.37 -26.34
CA ASP A 9 6.94 -4.82 -26.53
C ASP A 9 6.76 -6.29 -26.21
N SER A 10 7.70 -7.14 -26.59
CA SER A 10 7.67 -8.57 -26.30
C SER A 10 7.82 -8.84 -24.81
N LYS A 11 8.67 -8.09 -24.13
CA LYS A 11 8.84 -8.16 -22.66
C LYS A 11 7.55 -7.76 -21.93
N LEU A 12 6.91 -6.69 -22.37
CA LEU A 12 5.64 -6.23 -21.81
C LEU A 12 4.55 -7.27 -21.98
N LYS A 13 4.45 -7.87 -23.16
CA LYS A 13 3.50 -8.95 -23.44
C LYS A 13 3.75 -10.18 -22.57
N LEU A 14 5.01 -10.54 -22.35
CA LEU A 14 5.38 -11.65 -21.47
C LEU A 14 5.00 -11.36 -20.01
N GLU A 15 5.22 -10.14 -19.55
CA GLU A 15 4.82 -9.73 -18.21
C GLU A 15 3.31 -9.77 -18.03
N GLU A 16 2.56 -9.29 -19.02
CA GLU A 16 1.09 -9.36 -19.01
C GLU A 16 0.59 -10.79 -18.99
N LEU A 17 1.19 -11.68 -19.78
CA LEU A 17 0.86 -13.10 -19.79
C LEU A 17 1.16 -13.75 -18.44
N ARG A 18 2.31 -13.45 -17.84
CA ARG A 18 2.65 -13.96 -16.51
C ARG A 18 1.67 -13.50 -15.45
N LYS A 19 1.29 -12.24 -15.49
CA LYS A 19 0.28 -11.69 -14.57
C LYS A 19 -1.05 -12.39 -14.74
N HIS A 20 -1.45 -12.61 -15.98
CA HIS A 20 -2.71 -13.29 -16.29
C HIS A 20 -2.69 -14.75 -15.79
N GLU A 21 -1.60 -15.47 -16.05
CA GLU A 21 -1.41 -16.83 -15.55
C GLU A 21 -1.41 -16.90 -14.02
N GLU A 22 -0.75 -15.95 -13.39
CA GLU A 22 -0.74 -15.83 -11.93
C GLU A 22 -2.14 -15.60 -11.38
N GLU A 23 -2.91 -14.71 -12.01
CA GLU A 23 -4.30 -14.45 -11.61
C GLU A 23 -5.17 -15.69 -11.75
N GLU A 24 -5.05 -16.43 -12.85
CA GLU A 24 -5.76 -17.69 -13.04
C GLU A 24 -5.41 -18.72 -11.98
N LEU A 25 -4.12 -18.85 -11.67
CA LEU A 25 -3.64 -19.77 -10.64
C LEU A 25 -4.21 -19.40 -9.27
N VAL A 26 -4.23 -18.12 -8.94
CA VAL A 26 -4.78 -17.63 -7.67
C VAL A 26 -6.28 -17.91 -7.59
N GLN A 27 -7.01 -17.76 -8.69
CA GLN A 27 -8.43 -18.10 -8.73
C GLN A 27 -8.68 -19.59 -8.42
N ILE A 28 -7.85 -20.46 -8.98
CA ILE A 28 -7.92 -21.91 -8.73
C ILE A 28 -7.62 -22.20 -7.27
N LEU A 29 -6.57 -21.58 -6.72
CA LEU A 29 -6.20 -21.72 -5.31
C LEU A 29 -7.29 -21.19 -4.38
N ALA A 30 -7.91 -20.09 -4.73
CA ALA A 30 -9.02 -19.53 -3.96
C ALA A 30 -10.18 -20.54 -3.85
N GLN A 31 -10.53 -21.17 -4.94
CA GLN A 31 -11.56 -22.22 -4.94
C GLN A 31 -11.14 -23.39 -4.07
N LYS A 32 -9.88 -23.81 -4.16
CA LYS A 32 -9.34 -24.92 -3.37
C LYS A 32 -9.41 -24.64 -1.86
N TYR A 33 -9.12 -23.41 -1.45
CA TYR A 33 -9.15 -23.01 -0.05
C TYR A 33 -10.53 -22.50 0.42
N GLY A 34 -11.49 -22.45 -0.48
CA GLY A 34 -12.83 -21.96 -0.15
C GLY A 34 -12.88 -20.46 0.14
N LEU A 35 -11.95 -19.70 -0.42
CA LEU A 35 -11.87 -18.26 -0.26
C LEU A 35 -12.34 -17.55 -1.54
N ALA A 36 -12.81 -16.32 -1.39
CA ALA A 36 -13.12 -15.48 -2.54
C ALA A 36 -11.83 -15.00 -3.19
N TYR A 37 -11.86 -14.85 -4.51
CA TYR A 37 -10.75 -14.26 -5.26
C TYR A 37 -11.02 -12.76 -5.45
N ALA A 38 -9.98 -11.96 -5.37
CA ALA A 38 -10.07 -10.53 -5.68
C ALA A 38 -8.83 -10.09 -6.48
N ASP A 39 -9.07 -9.27 -7.48
CA ASP A 39 -8.00 -8.62 -8.23
C ASP A 39 -7.91 -7.17 -7.76
N LEU A 40 -6.93 -6.89 -6.92
CA LEU A 40 -6.78 -5.58 -6.28
C LEU A 40 -6.25 -4.52 -7.25
N THR A 41 -5.76 -4.93 -8.42
CA THR A 41 -5.36 -3.97 -9.46
C THR A 41 -6.57 -3.33 -10.14
N LYS A 42 -7.73 -3.98 -10.07
CA LYS A 42 -8.99 -3.50 -10.66
C LYS A 42 -9.95 -2.91 -9.63
N ILE A 43 -9.70 -3.12 -8.36
CA ILE A 43 -10.53 -2.65 -7.27
C ILE A 43 -9.92 -1.37 -6.68
N ALA A 44 -10.75 -0.40 -6.38
CA ALA A 44 -10.29 0.80 -5.68
C ALA A 44 -9.92 0.44 -4.24
N VAL A 45 -8.70 0.78 -3.85
CA VAL A 45 -8.20 0.52 -2.51
C VAL A 45 -8.67 1.63 -1.57
N ASN A 46 -9.31 1.22 -0.46
CA ASN A 46 -9.73 2.16 0.56
C ASN A 46 -8.55 2.46 1.50
N THR A 47 -8.14 3.70 1.57
CA THR A 47 -7.03 4.12 2.42
C THR A 47 -7.31 3.93 3.90
N ASP A 48 -8.56 3.98 4.33
CA ASP A 48 -8.95 3.69 5.72
C ASP A 48 -8.65 2.25 6.10
N ALA A 49 -8.79 1.31 5.16
CA ALA A 49 -8.41 -0.08 5.38
C ALA A 49 -6.90 -0.20 5.59
N LEU A 50 -6.10 0.56 4.87
CA LEU A 50 -4.65 0.55 5.00
C LEU A 50 -4.19 1.07 6.36
N ARG A 51 -4.94 1.99 6.95
CA ARG A 51 -4.63 2.54 8.28
C ARG A 51 -4.81 1.52 9.42
N LEU A 52 -5.62 0.50 9.19
CA LEU A 52 -5.87 -0.54 10.19
C LEU A 52 -4.68 -1.47 10.39
N VAL A 53 -3.84 -1.62 9.37
CA VAL A 53 -2.70 -2.52 9.36
C VAL A 53 -1.45 -1.73 8.99
N PRO A 54 -0.42 -1.68 9.84
CA PRO A 54 0.83 -1.05 9.48
C PRO A 54 1.49 -1.73 8.26
N GLU A 55 2.16 -0.95 7.43
CA GLU A 55 2.83 -1.45 6.23
C GLU A 55 3.80 -2.58 6.56
N LYS A 56 4.55 -2.44 7.64
CA LYS A 56 5.52 -3.44 8.10
C LYS A 56 4.85 -4.79 8.35
N ASP A 57 3.73 -4.78 9.06
CA ASP A 57 2.97 -5.98 9.38
C ASP A 57 2.30 -6.57 8.15
N ALA A 58 1.77 -5.71 7.29
CA ALA A 58 1.16 -6.13 6.03
C ALA A 58 2.17 -6.83 5.11
N ARG A 59 3.36 -6.30 4.99
CA ARG A 59 4.43 -6.90 4.18
C ARG A 59 4.92 -8.21 4.78
N ALA A 60 5.09 -8.26 6.10
CA ALA A 60 5.54 -9.46 6.80
C ALA A 60 4.51 -10.59 6.71
N ALA A 61 3.24 -10.24 6.78
CA ALA A 61 2.13 -11.19 6.70
C ALA A 61 1.69 -11.51 5.28
N GLU A 62 2.18 -10.78 4.29
CA GLU A 62 1.71 -10.83 2.90
C GLU A 62 0.19 -10.62 2.82
N VAL A 63 -0.28 -9.63 3.55
CA VAL A 63 -1.70 -9.27 3.65
C VAL A 63 -1.89 -7.86 3.15
N ALA A 64 -2.95 -7.66 2.39
CA ALA A 64 -3.29 -6.34 1.84
C ALA A 64 -4.73 -6.00 2.21
N PRO A 65 -4.95 -5.21 3.25
CA PRO A 65 -6.29 -4.70 3.51
C PRO A 65 -6.67 -3.70 2.42
N PHE A 66 -7.82 -3.86 1.82
CA PHE A 66 -8.21 -3.05 0.68
C PHE A 66 -9.59 -2.40 0.81
N GLN A 67 -10.43 -2.92 1.68
CA GLN A 67 -11.73 -2.33 1.95
C GLN A 67 -12.05 -2.41 3.43
N VAL A 68 -12.68 -1.38 3.94
CA VAL A 68 -13.26 -1.36 5.28
C VAL A 68 -14.67 -0.81 5.18
N ASN A 69 -15.60 -1.47 5.86
CA ASN A 69 -17.00 -1.08 5.88
C ASN A 69 -17.52 -1.25 7.29
N HIS A 70 -17.64 -0.14 8.01
CA HIS A 70 -18.01 -0.11 9.44
C HIS A 70 -17.13 -1.03 10.29
N LYS A 71 -17.59 -2.24 10.57
CA LYS A 71 -16.88 -3.24 11.36
C LYS A 71 -16.33 -4.40 10.54
N SER A 72 -16.43 -4.34 9.22
CA SER A 72 -15.98 -5.39 8.33
C SER A 72 -14.77 -4.91 7.54
N VAL A 73 -13.72 -5.71 7.53
CA VAL A 73 -12.48 -5.43 6.80
C VAL A 73 -12.24 -6.54 5.79
N SER A 74 -12.09 -6.18 4.54
CA SER A 74 -11.70 -7.12 3.50
C SER A 74 -10.20 -7.06 3.31
N ILE A 75 -9.55 -8.19 3.44
CA ILE A 75 -8.11 -8.32 3.29
C ILE A 75 -7.77 -9.27 2.14
N GLY A 76 -6.73 -8.94 1.41
CA GLY A 76 -6.15 -9.83 0.43
C GLY A 76 -5.01 -10.61 1.05
N ILE A 77 -5.03 -11.92 0.92
CA ILE A 77 -3.96 -12.80 1.40
C ILE A 77 -3.44 -13.64 0.25
N ARG A 78 -2.14 -13.83 0.22
CA ARG A 78 -1.50 -14.65 -0.78
C ARG A 78 -1.45 -16.13 -0.35
N THR A 79 -1.17 -16.34 0.93
CA THR A 79 -1.04 -17.68 1.49
C THR A 79 -1.95 -17.81 2.72
N PRO A 80 -3.04 -18.59 2.63
CA PRO A 80 -3.99 -18.70 3.75
C PRO A 80 -3.40 -19.29 5.03
N ASN A 81 -2.39 -20.15 4.89
CA ASN A 81 -1.77 -20.84 6.02
C ASN A 81 -0.55 -20.10 6.59
N ASN A 82 -0.38 -18.84 6.24
CA ASN A 82 0.73 -18.04 6.75
C ASN A 82 0.46 -17.61 8.19
N PRO A 83 1.28 -18.02 9.17
CA PRO A 83 1.06 -17.67 10.58
C PRO A 83 0.96 -16.17 10.84
N PRO A 84 1.82 -15.29 10.28
CA PRO A 84 1.67 -13.85 10.44
C PRO A 84 0.32 -13.31 9.94
N ALA A 85 -0.20 -13.86 8.83
CA ALA A 85 -1.50 -13.46 8.29
C ALA A 85 -2.63 -13.85 9.25
N GLN A 86 -2.58 -15.04 9.81
CA GLN A 86 -3.56 -15.51 10.79
C GLN A 86 -3.51 -14.65 12.05
N GLN A 87 -2.33 -14.30 12.52
CA GLN A 87 -2.13 -13.47 13.70
C GLN A 87 -2.69 -12.07 13.48
N LEU A 88 -2.46 -11.51 12.31
CA LEU A 88 -2.99 -10.21 11.92
C LEU A 88 -4.52 -10.23 11.89
N THR A 89 -5.10 -11.29 11.34
CA THR A 89 -6.55 -11.51 11.32
C THR A 89 -7.12 -11.52 12.74
N ARG A 90 -6.49 -12.25 13.63
CA ARG A 90 -6.90 -12.31 15.05
C ARG A 90 -6.80 -10.95 15.73
N THR A 91 -5.77 -10.19 15.41
CA THR A 91 -5.58 -8.84 15.94
C THR A 91 -6.74 -7.92 15.51
N LEU A 92 -7.13 -7.98 14.24
CA LEU A 92 -8.24 -7.21 13.73
C LEU A 92 -9.57 -7.65 14.34
N GLU A 93 -9.78 -8.95 14.50
CA GLU A 93 -10.96 -9.49 15.15
C GLU A 93 -11.05 -9.06 16.63
N SER A 94 -9.91 -9.00 17.32
CA SER A 94 -9.86 -8.53 18.71
C SER A 94 -10.22 -7.05 18.84
N ARG A 95 -10.05 -6.28 17.78
CA ARG A 95 -10.45 -4.87 17.71
C ARG A 95 -11.93 -4.68 17.36
N GLY A 96 -12.65 -5.78 17.15
CA GLY A 96 -14.06 -5.76 16.81
C GLY A 96 -14.38 -5.75 15.33
N TYR A 97 -13.39 -5.97 14.48
CA TYR A 97 -13.58 -6.05 13.04
C TYR A 97 -13.86 -7.48 12.60
N LYS A 98 -14.81 -7.61 11.68
CA LYS A 98 -15.01 -8.87 10.98
C LYS A 98 -14.08 -8.90 9.79
N VAL A 99 -13.17 -9.87 9.75
CA VAL A 99 -12.20 -10.01 8.68
C VAL A 99 -12.75 -10.92 7.60
N VAL A 100 -12.77 -10.43 6.36
CA VAL A 100 -13.19 -11.21 5.20
C VAL A 100 -11.94 -11.44 4.34
N PRO A 101 -11.39 -12.67 4.35
CA PRO A 101 -10.20 -12.96 3.58
C PRO A 101 -10.54 -13.19 2.10
N HIS A 102 -9.65 -12.70 1.23
CA HIS A 102 -9.73 -12.92 -0.20
C HIS A 102 -8.35 -13.41 -0.68
N MET A 103 -8.35 -14.34 -1.61
CA MET A 103 -7.10 -14.72 -2.27
C MET A 103 -6.72 -13.68 -3.31
N VAL A 104 -5.47 -13.25 -3.28
CA VAL A 104 -4.94 -12.25 -4.21
C VAL A 104 -3.59 -12.70 -4.75
N SER A 105 -3.24 -12.21 -5.92
CA SER A 105 -1.95 -12.45 -6.52
C SER A 105 -0.87 -11.55 -5.90
N GLN A 106 0.38 -11.87 -6.18
CA GLN A 106 1.49 -11.01 -5.78
C GLN A 106 1.40 -9.63 -6.41
N ALA A 107 0.97 -9.56 -7.67
CA ALA A 107 0.76 -8.28 -8.35
C ALA A 107 -0.26 -7.42 -7.62
N SER A 108 -1.33 -8.02 -7.10
CA SER A 108 -2.32 -7.34 -6.28
C SER A 108 -1.74 -6.83 -4.98
N LEU A 109 -0.95 -7.64 -4.29
CA LEU A 109 -0.27 -7.22 -3.05
C LEU A 109 0.64 -6.03 -3.30
N GLU A 110 1.48 -6.11 -4.32
CA GLU A 110 2.40 -5.03 -4.69
C GLU A 110 1.66 -3.75 -5.04
N HIS A 111 0.53 -3.88 -5.73
CA HIS A 111 -0.32 -2.75 -6.06
C HIS A 111 -0.82 -2.03 -4.80
N VAL A 112 -1.30 -2.78 -3.82
CA VAL A 112 -1.76 -2.22 -2.54
C VAL A 112 -0.58 -1.65 -1.74
N PHE A 113 0.56 -2.29 -1.77
CA PHE A 113 1.75 -1.80 -1.07
C PHE A 113 2.24 -0.46 -1.62
N LYS A 114 2.01 -0.18 -2.88
CA LYS A 114 2.26 1.15 -3.46
C LYS A 114 1.38 2.21 -2.81
N TYR A 115 0.12 1.89 -2.54
CA TYR A 115 -0.78 2.79 -1.83
C TYR A 115 -0.32 3.06 -0.40
N TYR A 116 0.31 2.09 0.25
CA TYR A 116 0.91 2.31 1.56
C TYR A 116 1.97 3.42 1.53
N LYS A 117 2.80 3.43 0.51
CA LYS A 117 3.80 4.49 0.36
C LYS A 117 3.15 5.87 0.23
N GLU A 118 2.12 5.97 -0.59
CA GLU A 118 1.37 7.20 -0.78
C GLU A 118 0.62 7.62 0.48
N THR A 119 -0.06 6.68 1.12
CA THR A 119 -0.82 6.90 2.35
C THR A 119 0.10 7.19 3.53
N SER A 120 1.21 6.50 3.62
CA SER A 120 2.26 6.71 4.62
C SER A 120 2.80 8.13 4.51
N PHE A 121 3.04 8.60 3.31
CA PHE A 121 3.46 9.96 3.04
C PHE A 121 2.37 10.98 3.46
N THR A 122 1.12 10.68 3.18
CA THR A 122 -0.02 11.54 3.53
C THR A 122 -0.30 11.52 5.04
N VAL A 123 -0.25 10.34 5.66
CA VAL A 123 -0.45 10.19 7.11
C VAL A 123 0.72 10.80 7.88
N GLU A 124 1.90 10.66 7.36
CA GLU A 124 3.07 11.35 7.88
C GLU A 124 2.90 12.86 7.82
N THR A 125 2.21 13.37 6.82
CA THR A 125 1.92 14.79 6.71
C THR A 125 0.77 15.21 7.65
N GLU A 126 -0.17 14.33 7.95
CA GLU A 126 -1.38 14.70 8.72
C GLU A 126 -1.32 14.39 10.22
N ALA A 127 -0.60 13.35 10.66
CA ALA A 127 -0.70 12.91 12.04
C ALA A 127 0.63 12.67 12.76
N GLY A 128 1.39 11.67 12.34
CA GLY A 128 2.59 11.26 13.05
C GLY A 128 3.81 12.08 12.70
N VAL A 129 3.88 12.49 11.49
CA VAL A 129 4.92 13.35 10.95
C VAL A 129 4.54 14.82 11.04
N LEU A 130 3.33 15.12 11.54
CA LEU A 130 3.01 16.50 11.87
C LEU A 130 4.05 17.10 12.80
N ASP A 131 4.61 16.34 13.73
CA ASP A 131 5.66 16.84 14.59
C ASP A 131 7.01 16.95 13.85
N VAL A 132 7.37 15.97 13.04
CA VAL A 132 8.62 16.00 12.26
C VAL A 132 8.46 16.90 11.03
N SER A 133 7.35 16.84 10.33
CA SER A 133 7.12 17.73 9.21
C SER A 133 6.78 19.14 9.64
N ASN A 134 6.28 19.34 10.85
CA ASN A 134 6.19 20.66 11.44
C ASN A 134 7.57 21.26 11.67
N ASP A 135 8.54 20.46 12.12
CA ASP A 135 9.90 20.93 12.26
C ASP A 135 10.53 21.26 10.91
N GLU A 136 10.29 20.43 9.89
CA GLU A 136 10.73 20.71 8.53
C GLU A 136 10.04 21.92 7.94
N ILE A 137 8.74 22.03 8.14
CA ILE A 137 7.95 23.17 7.70
C ILE A 137 8.38 24.43 8.46
N ARG A 138 8.63 24.34 9.76
CA ARG A 138 9.17 25.44 10.55
C ARG A 138 10.54 25.87 10.05
N LYS A 139 11.42 24.91 9.76
CA LYS A 139 12.74 25.21 9.17
C LYS A 139 12.60 25.89 7.81
N LEU A 140 11.66 25.43 6.98
CA LEU A 140 11.37 26.08 5.70
C LEU A 140 10.78 27.46 5.89
N ILE A 141 9.86 27.61 6.82
CA ILE A 141 9.23 28.90 7.15
C ILE A 141 10.29 29.85 7.76
N GLU A 142 11.15 29.35 8.63
CA GLU A 142 12.26 30.12 9.18
C GLU A 142 13.23 30.57 8.10
N LYS A 143 13.58 29.70 7.17
CA LYS A 143 14.39 30.06 6.01
C LYS A 143 13.73 31.11 5.14
N LEU A 144 12.45 30.95 4.85
CA LEU A 144 11.68 31.90 4.06
C LEU A 144 11.47 33.21 4.79
N THR A 145 11.20 33.16 6.10
CA THR A 145 11.07 34.34 6.95
C THR A 145 12.41 35.03 7.11
N SER A 146 13.48 34.28 7.27
CA SER A 146 14.84 34.79 7.35
C SER A 146 15.26 35.48 6.05
N LEU A 147 14.92 34.89 4.89
CA LEU A 147 15.15 35.50 3.59
C LEU A 147 14.29 36.75 3.39
N SER A 148 13.03 36.70 3.80
CA SER A 148 12.13 37.85 3.76
C SER A 148 12.58 38.94 4.73
N ALA A 149 13.01 38.58 5.95
CA ALA A 149 13.54 39.52 6.93
C ALA A 149 14.85 40.14 6.45
N THR A 150 15.70 39.35 5.81
CA THR A 150 16.94 39.84 5.21
C THR A 150 16.64 40.81 4.05
N ARG A 151 15.64 40.48 3.24
CA ARG A 151 15.16 41.37 2.18
C ARG A 151 14.60 42.67 2.73
N ALA A 152 13.73 42.55 3.73
CA ALA A 152 13.15 43.71 4.40
C ALA A 152 14.22 44.56 5.07
N ALA A 153 15.19 43.96 5.72
CA ALA A 153 16.30 44.66 6.33
C ALA A 153 17.18 45.35 5.29
N ILE A 154 17.39 44.72 4.14
CA ILE A 154 18.11 45.33 3.01
C ILE A 154 17.31 46.48 2.41
N GLU A 155 16.03 46.30 2.26
CA GLU A 155 15.14 47.37 1.77
C GLU A 155 15.06 48.52 2.74
N GLU A 156 15.06 48.28 4.05
CA GLU A 156 15.08 49.34 5.08
C GLU A 156 16.42 50.09 5.12
N VAL A 157 17.49 49.39 4.80
CA VAL A 157 18.82 50.01 4.78
C VAL A 157 19.05 50.81 3.49
N LEU A 158 18.30 50.46 2.46
CA LEU A 158 18.33 51.21 1.20
C LEU A 158 17.27 52.33 1.22
#